data_bab82c72975da2073e374d5dc0e9dcdc
#
_entry.id   bab82c72975da2073e374d5dc0e9dcdc
#
_cell.length_a   1.000
_cell.length_b   1.000
_cell.length_c   1.000
_cell.angle_alpha   90.00
_cell.angle_beta   90.00
_cell.angle_gamma   90.00
#
_symmetry.space_group_name_H-M   'P 1'
#
loop_
_entity.id
_entity.type
_entity.pdbx_description
1 polymer ?
#
loop_
_entity_poly.entity_id
_entity_poly.type
_entity_poly.pdbx_seq_one_letter_code
_entity_poly.pdbx_strand_id
1 'polypeptide(L)'
;TTHMFLGDIPWIDADGKVFDYLYQARERGIVFDVGHGGGSFYWRNAVPAIKEGFYPDSISTDLHTKNMNEDMMDMVTVMSKFLIMGMPLTEVIRASTINPAREIGHEELGHLSVGAVADIAGLKILEGDFGYTDVASGLRRGKERIFCELTLKEGQVKWDWNGRIGVDYRELDPLYG
;
A
#
# COMPACT_ATOMS: atom_id res chain seq x y z
N THR A 1 2.67 11.65 -11.81
CA THR A 1 3.44 12.33 -10.76
C THR A 1 3.51 11.48 -9.50
N THR A 2 4.66 11.41 -8.87
CA THR A 2 4.83 10.73 -7.56
C THR A 2 4.94 11.75 -6.42
N HIS A 3 4.98 11.25 -5.18
CA HIS A 3 4.99 12.07 -3.96
C HIS A 3 3.75 12.96 -3.82
N MET A 4 2.59 12.42 -4.14
CA MET A 4 1.35 13.20 -4.20
C MET A 4 0.97 13.92 -2.89
N PHE A 5 1.45 13.45 -1.73
CA PHE A 5 1.16 14.06 -0.42
C PHE A 5 2.33 14.82 0.20
N LEU A 6 3.28 15.26 -0.64
CA LEU A 6 4.43 16.07 -0.22
C LEU A 6 3.98 17.36 0.44
N GLY A 7 4.71 17.79 1.48
CA GLY A 7 4.35 18.94 2.30
C GLY A 7 4.42 20.29 1.62
N ASP A 8 5.25 20.43 0.61
CA ASP A 8 5.53 21.72 -0.07
C ASP A 8 4.56 22.05 -1.20
N ILE A 9 3.72 21.09 -1.60
CA ILE A 9 2.70 21.30 -2.62
C ILE A 9 1.36 21.55 -1.93
N PRO A 10 0.63 22.61 -2.26
CA PRO A 10 -0.69 22.84 -1.69
C PRO A 10 -1.71 21.86 -2.29
N TRP A 11 -2.09 20.86 -1.49
CA TRP A 11 -3.10 19.86 -1.84
C TRP A 11 -4.50 20.25 -1.40
N ILE A 12 -4.58 20.94 -0.26
CA ILE A 12 -5.81 21.22 0.47
C ILE A 12 -5.95 22.72 0.66
N ASP A 13 -7.10 23.25 0.34
CA ASP A 13 -7.44 24.67 0.51
C ASP A 13 -7.77 25.02 1.99
N ALA A 14 -8.12 26.27 2.23
CA ALA A 14 -8.46 26.78 3.57
C ALA A 14 -9.74 26.15 4.15
N ASP A 15 -10.62 25.62 3.31
CA ASP A 15 -11.86 24.94 3.70
C ASP A 15 -11.66 23.42 3.90
N GLY A 16 -10.44 22.93 3.73
CA GLY A 16 -10.09 21.53 3.89
C GLY A 16 -10.42 20.66 2.67
N LYS A 17 -10.61 21.27 1.50
CA LYS A 17 -10.92 20.58 0.24
C LYS A 17 -9.71 20.45 -0.65
N VAL A 18 -9.72 19.44 -1.49
CA VAL A 18 -8.73 19.25 -2.55
C VAL A 18 -8.88 20.36 -3.58
N PHE A 19 -7.77 21.00 -3.94
CA PHE A 19 -7.80 22.07 -4.94
C PHE A 19 -8.31 21.59 -6.31
N ASP A 20 -9.14 22.36 -6.96
CA ASP A 20 -9.73 22.06 -8.28
C ASP A 20 -8.68 21.74 -9.36
N TYR A 21 -7.51 22.39 -9.31
CA TYR A 21 -6.47 22.13 -10.32
C TYR A 21 -5.95 20.69 -10.29
N LEU A 22 -6.08 19.98 -9.16
CA LEU A 22 -5.70 18.56 -9.04
C LEU A 22 -6.73 17.68 -9.76
N TYR A 23 -8.02 17.96 -9.62
CA TYR A 23 -9.06 17.28 -10.41
C TYR A 23 -8.87 17.52 -11.90
N GLN A 24 -8.64 18.78 -12.31
CA GLN A 24 -8.35 19.11 -13.70
C GLN A 24 -7.09 18.43 -14.23
N ALA A 25 -6.06 18.26 -13.40
CA ALA A 25 -4.86 17.51 -13.76
C ALA A 25 -5.20 16.03 -14.03
N ARG A 26 -6.01 15.40 -13.16
CA ARG A 26 -6.50 14.03 -13.35
C ARG A 26 -7.32 13.87 -14.63
N GLU A 27 -8.23 14.81 -14.93
CA GLU A 27 -9.00 14.83 -16.16
C GLU A 27 -8.12 14.91 -17.42
N ARG A 28 -6.97 15.57 -17.33
CA ARG A 28 -5.96 15.57 -18.41
C ARG A 28 -5.08 14.31 -18.47
N GLY A 29 -5.36 13.32 -17.64
CA GLY A 29 -4.65 12.05 -17.63
C GLY A 29 -3.38 12.02 -16.75
N ILE A 30 -3.21 12.98 -15.85
CA ILE A 30 -2.12 12.91 -14.87
C ILE A 30 -2.45 11.82 -13.84
N VAL A 31 -1.55 10.87 -13.71
CA VAL A 31 -1.57 9.78 -12.74
C VAL A 31 -0.89 10.25 -11.45
N PHE A 32 -1.51 9.97 -10.31
CA PHE A 32 -1.04 10.36 -8.99
C PHE A 32 -0.56 9.14 -8.19
N ASP A 33 0.74 9.03 -7.99
CA ASP A 33 1.38 7.99 -7.20
C ASP A 33 1.77 8.50 -5.80
N VAL A 34 1.65 7.63 -4.80
CA VAL A 34 1.92 7.98 -3.40
C VAL A 34 3.39 8.29 -3.17
N GLY A 35 4.31 7.40 -3.58
CA GLY A 35 5.73 7.56 -3.36
C GLY A 35 6.05 7.98 -1.91
N HIS A 36 5.64 7.17 -0.92
CA HIS A 36 5.62 7.58 0.50
C HIS A 36 6.98 8.10 0.99
N GLY A 37 8.05 7.34 0.74
CA GLY A 37 9.41 7.69 1.16
C GLY A 37 9.55 8.06 2.63
N GLY A 38 10.70 8.60 2.99
CA GLY A 38 10.95 9.17 4.33
C GLY A 38 10.64 10.67 4.44
N GLY A 39 10.11 11.32 3.39
CA GLY A 39 9.89 12.77 3.37
C GLY A 39 8.61 13.24 2.65
N SER A 40 7.83 12.33 2.08
CA SER A 40 6.82 12.72 1.07
C SER A 40 5.38 12.39 1.43
N PHE A 41 5.08 12.05 2.69
CA PHE A 41 3.72 11.70 3.11
C PHE A 41 3.32 12.47 4.38
N TYR A 42 2.35 13.36 4.26
CA TYR A 42 1.79 14.14 5.37
C TYR A 42 0.31 13.87 5.56
N TRP A 43 -0.10 13.51 6.80
CA TRP A 43 -1.52 13.33 7.16
C TRP A 43 -2.39 14.53 6.83
N ARG A 44 -1.86 15.74 6.98
CA ARG A 44 -2.58 16.98 6.70
C ARG A 44 -3.04 17.11 5.25
N ASN A 45 -2.34 16.45 4.30
CA ASN A 45 -2.71 16.40 2.89
C ASN A 45 -3.50 15.13 2.57
N ALA A 46 -3.06 13.98 3.07
CA ALA A 46 -3.65 12.68 2.73
C ALA A 46 -5.06 12.51 3.30
N VAL A 47 -5.27 12.85 4.58
CA VAL A 47 -6.57 12.60 5.24
C VAL A 47 -7.74 13.35 4.59
N PRO A 48 -7.65 14.67 4.32
CA PRO A 48 -8.73 15.38 3.63
C PRO A 48 -8.95 14.84 2.21
N ALA A 49 -7.88 14.58 1.44
CA ALA A 49 -7.99 14.06 0.09
C ALA A 49 -8.73 12.71 0.04
N ILE A 50 -8.37 11.77 0.91
CA ILE A 50 -9.04 10.47 0.98
C ILE A 50 -10.51 10.61 1.42
N LYS A 51 -10.82 11.49 2.37
CA LYS A 51 -12.19 11.76 2.80
C LYS A 51 -13.07 12.34 1.68
N GLU A 52 -12.49 13.13 0.80
CA GLU A 52 -13.16 13.73 -0.36
C GLU A 52 -13.28 12.74 -1.54
N GLY A 53 -12.66 11.56 -1.44
CA GLY A 53 -12.64 10.55 -2.49
C GLY A 53 -11.56 10.77 -3.55
N PHE A 54 -10.63 11.70 -3.31
CA PHE A 54 -9.46 11.88 -4.19
C PHE A 54 -8.39 10.84 -3.84
N TYR A 55 -8.60 9.61 -4.31
CA TYR A 55 -7.69 8.49 -4.07
C TYR A 55 -6.46 8.56 -4.98
N PRO A 56 -5.30 8.02 -4.54
CA PRO A 56 -4.16 7.80 -5.42
C PRO A 56 -4.52 6.80 -6.53
N ASP A 57 -3.91 6.96 -7.69
CA ASP A 57 -3.98 5.98 -8.77
C ASP A 57 -3.11 4.78 -8.43
N SER A 58 -1.90 5.01 -7.87
CA SER A 58 -1.04 3.95 -7.34
C SER A 58 -0.53 4.26 -5.93
N ILE A 59 -0.31 3.19 -5.17
CA ILE A 59 0.33 3.21 -3.85
C ILE A 59 1.71 2.61 -3.99
N SER A 60 2.75 3.41 -3.76
CA SER A 60 4.15 2.99 -3.78
C SER A 60 4.89 3.42 -2.52
N THR A 61 6.00 2.74 -2.22
CA THR A 61 6.73 2.91 -0.97
C THR A 61 7.85 3.91 -1.04
N ASP A 62 8.52 4.03 -2.19
CA ASP A 62 9.84 4.69 -2.30
C ASP A 62 10.84 4.17 -1.24
N LEU A 63 10.84 2.82 -1.03
CA LEU A 63 11.67 2.16 -0.03
C LEU A 63 13.14 2.19 -0.43
N HIS A 64 13.97 2.71 0.46
CA HIS A 64 15.41 2.70 0.30
C HIS A 64 16.13 2.58 1.67
N THR A 65 17.44 2.40 1.66
CA THR A 65 18.23 2.09 2.86
C THR A 65 18.12 3.11 4.00
N LYS A 66 17.75 4.36 3.71
CA LYS A 66 17.62 5.40 4.73
C LYS A 66 16.26 5.41 5.43
N ASN A 67 15.20 4.89 4.76
CA ASN A 67 13.83 4.95 5.30
C ASN A 67 13.21 3.60 5.63
N MET A 68 13.93 2.50 5.46
CA MET A 68 13.43 1.14 5.67
C MET A 68 13.03 0.82 7.12
N ASN A 69 13.44 1.62 8.07
CA ASN A 69 13.10 1.48 9.50
C ASN A 69 12.32 2.69 10.04
N GLU A 70 11.76 3.51 9.15
CA GLU A 70 11.01 4.72 9.48
C GLU A 70 9.49 4.51 9.32
N ASP A 71 8.75 5.60 9.20
CA ASP A 71 7.28 5.65 9.20
C ASP A 71 6.59 4.83 8.10
N MET A 72 7.28 4.55 7.03
CA MET A 72 6.79 3.79 5.89
C MET A 72 6.95 2.27 6.09
N MET A 73 8.05 1.81 6.66
CA MET A 73 8.45 0.42 6.95
C MET A 73 8.39 -0.53 5.74
N ASP A 74 7.19 -0.77 5.21
CA ASP A 74 6.92 -1.72 4.11
C ASP A 74 5.63 -1.36 3.36
N MET A 75 5.38 -2.08 2.27
CA MET A 75 4.21 -1.84 1.41
C MET A 75 2.89 -2.03 2.15
N VAL A 76 2.75 -3.06 2.99
CA VAL A 76 1.50 -3.31 3.72
C VAL A 76 1.24 -2.28 4.82
N THR A 77 2.29 -1.64 5.36
CA THR A 77 2.14 -0.49 6.25
C THR A 77 1.60 0.72 5.50
N VAL A 78 2.11 1.03 4.31
CA VAL A 78 1.57 2.12 3.48
C VAL A 78 0.13 1.83 3.09
N MET A 79 -0.20 0.64 2.60
CA MET A 79 -1.57 0.22 2.30
C MET A 79 -2.50 0.39 3.52
N SER A 80 -2.03 0.01 4.71
CA SER A 80 -2.79 0.14 5.97
C SER A 80 -3.11 1.60 6.31
N LYS A 81 -2.21 2.54 6.00
CA LYS A 81 -2.47 3.98 6.19
C LYS A 81 -3.67 4.44 5.36
N PHE A 82 -3.81 3.96 4.12
CA PHE A 82 -4.96 4.28 3.27
C PHE A 82 -6.25 3.63 3.77
N LEU A 83 -6.18 2.38 4.22
CA LEU A 83 -7.32 1.67 4.81
C LEU A 83 -7.87 2.44 6.04
N ILE A 84 -7.03 2.84 6.98
CA ILE A 84 -7.47 3.55 8.19
C ILE A 84 -7.89 5.01 7.93
N MET A 85 -7.62 5.57 6.76
CA MET A 85 -8.17 6.85 6.31
C MET A 85 -9.59 6.70 5.74
N GLY A 86 -10.04 5.47 5.46
CA GLY A 86 -11.36 5.16 4.93
C GLY A 86 -11.37 4.89 3.42
N MET A 87 -10.22 4.72 2.78
CA MET A 87 -10.17 4.21 1.40
C MET A 87 -10.67 2.76 1.38
N PRO A 88 -11.63 2.40 0.51
CA PRO A 88 -12.13 1.03 0.44
C PRO A 88 -11.02 0.02 0.18
N LEU A 89 -11.04 -1.13 0.86
CA LEU A 89 -10.01 -2.17 0.70
C LEU A 89 -9.78 -2.57 -0.76
N THR A 90 -10.84 -2.69 -1.54
CA THR A 90 -10.76 -3.00 -2.97
C THR A 90 -9.96 -1.95 -3.74
N GLU A 91 -10.11 -0.67 -3.40
CA GLU A 91 -9.37 0.41 -4.04
C GLU A 91 -7.90 0.45 -3.56
N VAL A 92 -7.64 0.16 -2.28
CA VAL A 92 -6.27 -0.01 -1.75
C VAL A 92 -5.55 -1.14 -2.51
N ILE A 93 -6.20 -2.30 -2.69
CA ILE A 93 -5.63 -3.42 -3.45
C ILE A 93 -5.42 -3.03 -4.91
N ARG A 94 -6.42 -2.41 -5.55
CA ARG A 94 -6.34 -1.99 -6.95
C ARG A 94 -5.17 -1.02 -7.18
N ALA A 95 -5.04 -0.02 -6.33
CA ALA A 95 -3.95 0.96 -6.37
C ALA A 95 -2.56 0.35 -6.06
N SER A 96 -2.52 -0.87 -5.52
CA SER A 96 -1.29 -1.60 -5.19
C SER A 96 -0.98 -2.75 -6.15
N THR A 97 -1.81 -2.98 -7.17
CA THR A 97 -1.68 -4.12 -8.09
C THR A 97 -1.91 -3.73 -9.54
N ILE A 98 -3.16 -3.79 -10.02
CA ILE A 98 -3.47 -3.61 -11.45
C ILE A 98 -3.21 -2.17 -11.93
N ASN A 99 -3.44 -1.16 -11.08
CA ASN A 99 -3.20 0.22 -11.50
C ASN A 99 -1.71 0.48 -11.78
N PRO A 100 -0.76 0.23 -10.83
CA PRO A 100 0.66 0.41 -11.12
C PRO A 100 1.16 -0.48 -12.27
N ALA A 101 0.59 -1.68 -12.45
CA ALA A 101 0.92 -2.53 -13.60
C ALA A 101 0.54 -1.85 -14.94
N ARG A 102 -0.62 -1.20 -15.01
CA ARG A 102 -1.05 -0.39 -16.16
C ARG A 102 -0.17 0.83 -16.40
N GLU A 103 0.20 1.52 -15.32
CA GLU A 103 1.05 2.72 -15.39
C GLU A 103 2.42 2.43 -16.02
N ILE A 104 2.96 1.24 -15.79
CA ILE A 104 4.23 0.81 -16.38
C ILE A 104 4.09 0.00 -17.67
N GLY A 105 2.86 -0.19 -18.16
CA GLY A 105 2.56 -0.94 -19.40
C GLY A 105 2.73 -2.45 -19.29
N HIS A 106 2.59 -3.02 -18.08
CA HIS A 106 2.72 -4.44 -17.76
C HIS A 106 1.47 -4.99 -17.07
N GLU A 107 0.32 -4.86 -17.72
CA GLU A 107 -0.97 -5.27 -17.15
C GLU A 107 -1.02 -6.75 -16.76
N GLU A 108 -0.24 -7.61 -17.43
CA GLU A 108 -0.12 -9.03 -17.15
C GLU A 108 0.41 -9.35 -15.72
N LEU A 109 1.01 -8.37 -15.03
CA LEU A 109 1.54 -8.53 -13.67
C LEU A 109 0.53 -8.17 -12.57
N GLY A 110 -0.55 -7.49 -12.89
CA GLY A 110 -1.42 -6.84 -11.91
C GLY A 110 -2.68 -7.64 -11.53
N HIS A 111 -2.83 -8.92 -11.93
CA HIS A 111 -4.08 -9.68 -11.75
C HIS A 111 -3.84 -11.17 -11.51
N LEU A 112 -4.92 -11.88 -11.07
CA LEU A 112 -4.91 -13.31 -10.73
C LEU A 112 -5.70 -14.16 -11.76
N SER A 113 -5.82 -13.74 -13.01
CA SER A 113 -6.49 -14.51 -14.04
C SER A 113 -5.71 -15.78 -14.40
N VAL A 114 -6.40 -16.80 -14.88
CA VAL A 114 -5.76 -18.04 -15.34
C VAL A 114 -4.77 -17.70 -16.46
N GLY A 115 -3.52 -18.16 -16.30
CA GLY A 115 -2.42 -17.89 -17.23
C GLY A 115 -1.56 -16.68 -16.87
N ALA A 116 -1.95 -15.87 -15.87
CA ALA A 116 -1.10 -14.79 -15.34
C ALA A 116 0.10 -15.36 -14.56
N VAL A 117 1.13 -14.54 -14.40
CA VAL A 117 2.27 -14.86 -13.53
C VAL A 117 1.77 -15.05 -12.09
N ALA A 118 2.15 -16.16 -11.46
CA ALA A 118 1.73 -16.48 -10.10
C ALA A 118 2.58 -15.75 -9.04
N ASP A 119 2.62 -14.43 -9.12
CA ASP A 119 3.17 -13.52 -8.12
C ASP A 119 2.02 -13.07 -7.21
N ILE A 120 1.91 -13.68 -6.02
CA ILE A 120 0.72 -13.59 -5.18
C ILE A 120 1.11 -13.20 -3.76
N ALA A 121 0.44 -12.22 -3.19
CA ALA A 121 0.48 -11.92 -1.76
C ALA A 121 -0.83 -12.37 -1.09
N GLY A 122 -0.72 -13.26 -0.13
CA GLY A 122 -1.80 -13.63 0.79
C GLY A 122 -1.83 -12.65 1.95
N LEU A 123 -2.87 -11.81 1.98
CA LEU A 123 -3.00 -10.74 2.97
C LEU A 123 -4.06 -11.09 4.02
N LYS A 124 -3.86 -10.59 5.23
CA LYS A 124 -4.81 -10.64 6.33
C LYS A 124 -5.02 -9.26 6.93
N ILE A 125 -6.24 -8.95 7.33
CA ILE A 125 -6.52 -7.76 8.13
C ILE A 125 -6.51 -8.18 9.59
N LEU A 126 -5.65 -7.56 10.36
CA LEU A 126 -5.58 -7.70 11.80
C LEU A 126 -6.40 -6.58 12.44
N GLU A 127 -7.21 -6.95 13.45
CA GLU A 127 -7.93 -6.00 14.28
C GLU A 127 -7.16 -5.72 15.57
N GLY A 128 -7.10 -4.46 16.00
CA GLY A 128 -6.37 -4.06 17.19
C GLY A 128 -6.21 -2.54 17.32
N ASP A 129 -5.27 -2.12 18.14
CA ASP A 129 -4.84 -0.72 18.25
C ASP A 129 -3.49 -0.53 17.59
N PHE A 130 -3.48 0.08 16.42
CA PHE A 130 -2.28 0.32 15.65
C PHE A 130 -1.97 1.80 15.54
N GLY A 131 -0.70 2.16 15.70
CA GLY A 131 -0.19 3.50 15.45
C GLY A 131 0.49 3.57 14.09
N TYR A 132 0.26 4.68 13.37
CA TYR A 132 0.89 5.00 12.09
C TYR A 132 1.38 6.45 12.14
N THR A 133 2.64 6.66 11.84
CA THR A 133 3.24 8.00 11.80
C THR A 133 3.37 8.50 10.37
N ASP A 134 3.36 9.80 10.18
CA ASP A 134 3.77 10.45 8.95
C ASP A 134 5.21 10.95 9.05
N VAL A 135 5.74 11.46 7.96
CA VAL A 135 7.14 11.95 7.89
C VAL A 135 7.43 13.16 8.80
N ALA A 136 6.41 13.78 9.39
CA ALA A 136 6.54 14.81 10.42
C ALA A 136 6.33 14.25 11.84
N SER A 137 6.38 12.92 12.01
CA SER A 137 6.10 12.21 13.27
C SER A 137 4.67 12.41 13.80
N GLY A 138 3.74 12.84 12.95
CA GLY A 138 2.33 12.94 13.28
C GLY A 138 1.71 11.55 13.45
N LEU A 139 1.20 11.24 14.66
CA LEU A 139 0.60 9.94 14.96
C LEU A 139 -0.90 9.90 14.59
N ARG A 140 -1.29 8.91 13.81
CA ARG A 140 -2.69 8.51 13.60
C ARG A 140 -2.91 7.10 14.11
N ARG A 141 -4.01 6.85 14.83
CA ARG A 141 -4.40 5.52 15.29
C ARG A 141 -5.46 4.93 14.38
N GLY A 142 -5.37 3.61 14.16
CA GLY A 142 -6.35 2.82 13.42
C GLY A 142 -6.64 1.51 14.13
N LYS A 143 -7.77 0.89 13.79
CA LYS A 143 -8.19 -0.40 14.34
C LYS A 143 -7.81 -1.59 13.47
N GLU A 144 -7.30 -1.32 12.29
CA GLU A 144 -6.98 -2.33 11.29
C GLU A 144 -5.53 -2.18 10.81
N ARG A 145 -4.91 -3.33 10.49
CA ARG A 145 -3.60 -3.42 9.84
C ARG A 145 -3.62 -4.53 8.80
N ILE A 146 -3.20 -4.22 7.59
CA ILE A 146 -2.94 -5.23 6.57
C ILE A 146 -1.61 -5.91 6.91
N PHE A 147 -1.61 -7.22 6.89
CA PHE A 147 -0.45 -8.06 7.17
C PHE A 147 -0.25 -9.07 6.05
N CYS A 148 0.99 -9.30 5.63
CA CYS A 148 1.34 -10.30 4.62
C CYS A 148 1.63 -11.65 5.31
N GLU A 149 0.77 -12.65 5.10
CA GLU A 149 0.95 -14.00 5.64
C GLU A 149 1.72 -14.92 4.69
N LEU A 150 1.56 -14.70 3.38
CA LEU A 150 2.12 -15.58 2.36
C LEU A 150 2.57 -14.76 1.14
N THR A 151 3.71 -15.09 0.57
CA THR A 151 4.15 -14.54 -0.70
C THR A 151 4.61 -15.66 -1.63
N LEU A 152 4.04 -15.66 -2.84
CA LEU A 152 4.48 -16.51 -3.93
C LEU A 152 5.16 -15.65 -5.00
N LYS A 153 6.22 -16.17 -5.57
CA LYS A 153 6.89 -15.64 -6.77
C LYS A 153 6.96 -16.76 -7.79
N GLU A 154 6.34 -16.54 -8.96
CA GLU A 154 6.26 -17.54 -10.03
C GLU A 154 5.70 -18.89 -9.53
N GLY A 155 4.70 -18.84 -8.65
CA GLY A 155 4.07 -20.00 -8.03
C GLY A 155 4.87 -20.66 -6.91
N GLN A 156 6.08 -20.19 -6.61
CA GLN A 156 6.90 -20.70 -5.54
C GLN A 156 6.74 -19.87 -4.27
N VAL A 157 6.52 -20.53 -3.14
CA VAL A 157 6.44 -19.84 -1.84
C VAL A 157 7.80 -19.26 -1.48
N LYS A 158 7.82 -17.94 -1.22
CA LYS A 158 9.01 -17.20 -0.80
C LYS A 158 8.92 -16.70 0.64
N TRP A 159 7.69 -16.57 1.15
CA TRP A 159 7.42 -16.17 2.52
C TRP A 159 6.16 -16.88 3.00
N ASP A 160 6.24 -17.49 4.16
CA ASP A 160 5.11 -18.12 4.86
C ASP A 160 5.25 -17.86 6.36
N TRP A 161 4.53 -16.85 6.83
CA TRP A 161 4.66 -16.35 8.20
C TRP A 161 4.16 -17.35 9.24
N ASN A 162 3.13 -18.14 8.91
CA ASN A 162 2.46 -19.04 9.84
C ASN A 162 2.69 -20.54 9.52
N GLY A 163 3.58 -20.87 8.61
CA GLY A 163 3.81 -22.26 8.20
C GLY A 163 2.58 -22.90 7.55
N ARG A 164 1.76 -22.12 6.82
CA ARG A 164 0.48 -22.59 6.25
C ARG A 164 0.62 -23.69 5.23
N ILE A 165 1.79 -23.76 4.60
CA ILE A 165 2.13 -24.81 3.64
C ILE A 165 3.04 -25.88 4.24
N GLY A 166 3.42 -25.74 5.50
CA GLY A 166 4.23 -26.73 6.21
C GLY A 166 3.46 -28.03 6.42
N VAL A 167 4.17 -29.14 6.41
CA VAL A 167 3.66 -30.45 6.78
C VAL A 167 3.91 -30.67 8.27
N ASP A 168 2.98 -31.31 8.98
CA ASP A 168 3.18 -31.66 10.39
C ASP A 168 4.46 -32.49 10.53
N TYR A 169 5.32 -32.10 11.46
CA TYR A 169 6.63 -32.77 11.62
C TYR A 169 6.49 -34.26 11.86
N ARG A 170 5.35 -34.74 12.39
CA ARG A 170 5.05 -36.17 12.62
C ARG A 170 4.75 -36.96 11.34
N GLU A 171 4.46 -36.24 10.25
CA GLU A 171 4.22 -36.83 8.92
C GLU A 171 5.48 -36.85 8.05
N LEU A 172 6.56 -36.22 8.54
CA LEU A 172 7.86 -36.24 7.88
C LEU A 172 8.59 -37.57 8.19
N ASP A 173 9.54 -37.95 7.31
CA ASP A 173 10.37 -39.18 7.45
C ASP A 173 10.96 -39.27 8.86
N PRO A 174 10.96 -40.49 9.52
CA PRO A 174 11.56 -40.70 10.82
C PRO A 174 13.02 -40.26 10.98
N LEU A 175 13.74 -40.02 9.88
CA LEU A 175 15.08 -39.45 9.90
C LEU A 175 15.11 -37.94 10.26
N TYR A 176 13.93 -37.29 10.41
CA TYR A 176 13.81 -35.89 10.81
C TYR A 176 13.61 -35.73 12.33
N GLY A 177 13.54 -36.86 13.06
CA GLY A 177 13.37 -36.89 14.50
C GLY A 177 14.66 -37.24 15.25
#